data_1952f255f4ecbbc1e5fea307996fd2d8
#
_entry.id   1952f255f4ecbbc1e5fea307996fd2d8
#
_cell.length_a   1.000
_cell.length_b   1.000
_cell.length_c   1.000
_cell.angle_alpha   90.00
_cell.angle_beta   90.00
_cell.angle_gamma   90.00
#
_symmetry.space_group_name_H-M   'P 1'
#
loop_
_entity.id
_entity.type
_entity.pdbx_description
1 polymer ?
#
loop_
_entity_poly.entity_id
_entity_poly.type
_entity_poly.pdbx_seq_one_letter_code
_entity_poly.pdbx_strand_id
1 'polypeptide(L)'
;LILLNHRINLGAEAIKHSTTSLLGGAETYIDVHMTNSQTATHHRAGALSRRLVPGLQRLTEDHGVCLSSCLDYWEDDLVLQAFNRNLILAPEIYGNPWFLRDDEYPKLARIFNLTRKYKEILVNGIVLPEEKYGQKAVSRGDEKTRLITLRNLTWEPVSITVKLDEEIGLGDGAMVELRQYHPVEKIIGRYQKGQTVQIEVLPFRSTLLLASYAKIAEPTIEGSDYEIVRDVTGKPLKINL
;
A
#
# COMPACT_ATOMS: atom_id res chain seq x y z
N LEU A 1 22.99 11.92 -7.48
CA LEU A 1 23.12 10.70 -8.28
C LEU A 1 22.66 9.51 -7.46
N ILE A 2 21.71 8.77 -7.96
CA ILE A 2 21.25 7.50 -7.38
C ILE A 2 21.95 6.39 -8.15
N LEU A 3 22.71 5.56 -7.44
CA LEU A 3 23.33 4.38 -8.01
C LEU A 3 22.52 3.15 -7.60
N LEU A 4 21.82 2.58 -8.56
CA LEU A 4 21.03 1.37 -8.40
C LEU A 4 21.87 0.14 -8.71
N ASN A 5 21.96 -0.78 -7.78
CA ASN A 5 22.63 -2.05 -7.97
C ASN A 5 21.57 -3.17 -8.13
N HIS A 6 21.65 -3.87 -9.26
CA HIS A 6 20.67 -4.87 -9.66
C HIS A 6 21.22 -6.29 -9.49
N ARG A 7 20.54 -7.12 -8.73
CA ARG A 7 20.78 -8.58 -8.58
C ARG A 7 22.15 -9.04 -8.07
N ILE A 8 22.96 -8.17 -7.50
CA ILE A 8 24.26 -8.54 -6.98
C ILE A 8 24.22 -8.55 -5.45
N ASN A 9 24.72 -9.61 -4.84
CA ASN A 9 25.01 -9.59 -3.42
C ASN A 9 26.02 -8.48 -3.15
N LEU A 10 25.60 -7.48 -2.40
CA LEU A 10 26.43 -6.35 -2.08
C LEU A 10 27.51 -6.79 -1.10
N GLY A 11 28.73 -6.97 -1.59
CA GLY A 11 29.90 -6.98 -0.73
C GLY A 11 30.11 -5.63 -0.05
N ALA A 12 30.87 -5.60 1.03
CA ALA A 12 31.10 -4.39 1.83
C ALA A 12 31.58 -3.18 0.99
N GLU A 13 32.33 -3.42 -0.05
CA GLU A 13 32.81 -2.36 -0.94
C GLU A 13 31.69 -1.79 -1.83
N ALA A 14 30.86 -2.65 -2.40
CA ALA A 14 29.76 -2.20 -3.26
C ALA A 14 28.72 -1.41 -2.48
N ILE A 15 28.49 -1.76 -1.22
CA ILE A 15 27.57 -1.04 -0.32
C ILE A 15 27.97 0.42 -0.12
N LYS A 16 29.26 0.71 -0.08
CA LYS A 16 29.76 2.09 0.09
C LYS A 16 29.40 3.00 -1.08
N HIS A 17 29.24 2.42 -2.26
CA HIS A 17 29.04 3.15 -3.51
C HIS A 17 27.60 3.07 -4.04
N SER A 18 26.75 2.25 -3.43
CA SER A 18 25.37 2.09 -3.87
C SER A 18 24.42 2.94 -3.04
N THR A 19 23.53 3.65 -3.70
CA THR A 19 22.46 4.41 -3.04
C THR A 19 21.31 3.48 -2.69
N THR A 20 21.01 2.56 -3.58
CA THR A 20 19.93 1.57 -3.43
C THR A 20 20.32 0.26 -4.10
N SER A 21 19.64 -0.81 -3.74
CA SER A 21 19.82 -2.11 -4.38
C SER A 21 18.48 -2.77 -4.64
N LEU A 22 18.35 -3.42 -5.80
CA LEU A 22 17.24 -4.30 -6.09
C LEU A 22 17.55 -5.68 -5.51
N LEU A 23 16.73 -6.09 -4.56
CA LEU A 23 16.87 -7.38 -3.92
C LEU A 23 15.93 -8.39 -4.57
N GLY A 24 16.48 -9.27 -5.40
CA GLY A 24 15.83 -10.48 -5.85
C GLY A 24 14.54 -10.33 -6.62
N GLY A 25 14.56 -9.67 -7.74
CA GLY A 25 13.39 -9.47 -8.59
C GLY A 25 12.80 -10.72 -9.25
N ALA A 26 13.32 -11.90 -9.00
CA ALA A 26 12.79 -13.12 -9.61
C ALA A 26 11.34 -13.41 -9.19
N GLU A 27 10.95 -12.99 -8.01
CA GLU A 27 9.63 -13.29 -7.43
C GLU A 27 8.52 -12.39 -7.97
N THR A 28 8.86 -11.20 -8.45
CA THR A 28 7.91 -10.27 -9.06
C THR A 28 7.86 -10.39 -10.58
N TYR A 29 8.90 -11.02 -11.18
CA TYR A 29 8.94 -11.32 -12.62
C TYR A 29 8.47 -12.73 -12.97
N ILE A 30 8.19 -13.55 -12.00
CA ILE A 30 7.64 -14.86 -12.32
C ILE A 30 6.29 -14.63 -12.95
N ASP A 31 6.22 -14.81 -14.24
CA ASP A 31 4.98 -15.13 -14.95
C ASP A 31 4.48 -16.46 -14.41
N VAL A 32 3.96 -16.40 -13.20
CA VAL A 32 3.24 -17.53 -12.66
C VAL A 32 1.97 -17.60 -13.47
N HIS A 33 1.92 -18.51 -14.41
CA HIS A 33 0.67 -18.91 -15.01
C HIS A 33 -0.25 -19.40 -13.90
N MET A 34 -1.14 -18.54 -13.51
CA MET A 34 -1.94 -18.71 -12.33
C MET A 34 -3.15 -19.55 -12.63
N THR A 35 -2.97 -20.82 -12.46
CA THR A 35 -4.10 -21.73 -12.31
C THR A 35 -4.76 -21.61 -10.92
N ASN A 36 -4.17 -20.82 -10.03
CA ASN A 36 -4.61 -20.65 -8.66
C ASN A 36 -4.19 -19.25 -8.15
N SER A 37 -5.13 -18.33 -8.08
CA SER A 37 -4.92 -16.96 -7.60
C SER A 37 -4.35 -16.89 -6.19
N GLN A 38 -4.71 -17.84 -5.32
CA GLN A 38 -4.14 -17.94 -3.97
C GLN A 38 -2.62 -18.08 -3.99
N THR A 39 -2.11 -19.04 -4.74
CA THR A 39 -0.68 -19.33 -4.77
C THR A 39 0.12 -18.12 -5.20
N ALA A 40 -0.38 -17.42 -6.18
CA ALA A 40 0.30 -16.25 -6.69
C ALA A 40 0.18 -15.03 -5.79
N THR A 41 -1.01 -14.76 -5.28
CA THR A 41 -1.20 -13.68 -4.31
C THR A 41 -0.34 -13.91 -3.08
N HIS A 42 -0.27 -15.14 -2.59
CA HIS A 42 0.63 -15.54 -1.50
C HIS A 42 2.09 -15.27 -1.83
N HIS A 43 2.51 -15.68 -3.02
CA HIS A 43 3.89 -15.55 -3.47
C HIS A 43 4.29 -14.08 -3.62
N ARG A 44 3.47 -13.29 -4.29
CA ARG A 44 3.67 -11.85 -4.45
C ARG A 44 3.66 -11.12 -3.12
N ALA A 45 2.66 -11.39 -2.28
CA ALA A 45 2.57 -10.80 -0.96
C ALA A 45 3.79 -11.15 -0.10
N GLY A 46 4.27 -12.38 -0.16
CA GLY A 46 5.49 -12.81 0.49
C GLY A 46 6.73 -12.08 -0.03
N ALA A 47 6.85 -11.95 -1.34
CA ALA A 47 7.95 -11.24 -1.98
C ALA A 47 7.97 -9.75 -1.60
N LEU A 48 6.86 -9.06 -1.78
CA LEU A 48 6.71 -7.65 -1.44
C LEU A 48 6.90 -7.36 0.05
N SER A 49 6.60 -8.32 0.92
CA SER A 49 6.65 -8.14 2.37
C SER A 49 8.01 -8.44 2.99
N ARG A 50 8.80 -9.32 2.39
CA ARG A 50 10.10 -9.74 2.96
C ARG A 50 11.06 -8.59 3.21
N ARG A 51 10.80 -7.44 2.64
CA ARG A 51 11.70 -6.29 2.64
C ARG A 51 11.13 -5.07 3.33
N LEU A 52 10.10 -5.30 4.10
CA LEU A 52 9.59 -4.28 5.00
C LEU A 52 10.58 -4.11 6.16
N VAL A 53 11.45 -3.14 6.04
CA VAL A 53 12.30 -2.73 7.15
C VAL A 53 12.00 -1.27 7.42
N PRO A 54 11.10 -0.98 8.37
CA PRO A 54 10.82 0.38 8.79
C PRO A 54 12.09 1.06 9.28
N GLY A 55 12.27 2.32 8.94
CA GLY A 55 13.42 3.10 9.39
C GLY A 55 14.75 2.79 8.69
N LEU A 56 14.77 1.94 7.68
CA LEU A 56 15.96 1.76 6.86
C LEU A 56 16.32 3.08 6.16
N GLN A 57 17.53 3.54 6.42
CA GLN A 57 18.09 4.72 5.76
C GLN A 57 18.53 4.41 4.33
N ARG A 58 18.86 3.15 4.05
CA ARG A 58 19.13 2.67 2.70
C ARG A 58 17.92 1.96 2.17
N LEU A 59 17.53 2.40 1.03
CA LEU A 59 16.35 1.93 0.38
C LEU A 59 16.70 0.72 -0.47
N THR A 60 16.01 -0.35 -0.20
CA THR A 60 16.00 -1.54 -1.05
C THR A 60 14.72 -1.50 -1.85
N GLU A 61 14.86 -1.56 -3.15
CA GLU A 61 13.73 -1.66 -4.05
C GLU A 61 13.57 -3.08 -4.54
N ASP A 62 12.34 -3.43 -4.76
CA ASP A 62 11.96 -4.60 -5.51
C ASP A 62 11.48 -4.18 -6.90
N HIS A 63 11.31 -5.14 -7.79
CA HIS A 63 10.69 -4.87 -9.07
C HIS A 63 9.25 -4.44 -8.88
N GLY A 64 8.76 -3.67 -9.84
CA GLY A 64 7.39 -3.23 -9.89
C GLY A 64 6.38 -4.37 -10.09
N VAL A 65 5.13 -4.01 -10.00
CA VAL A 65 4.03 -4.93 -10.26
C VAL A 65 4.03 -5.33 -11.73
N CYS A 66 4.05 -6.63 -12.00
CA CYS A 66 3.97 -7.16 -13.35
C CYS A 66 2.52 -7.48 -13.71
N LEU A 67 1.96 -6.78 -14.69
CA LEU A 67 0.57 -6.96 -15.10
C LEU A 67 0.26 -8.37 -15.60
N SER A 68 1.21 -9.00 -16.30
CA SER A 68 1.02 -10.36 -16.80
C SER A 68 0.87 -11.42 -15.73
N SER A 69 1.38 -11.16 -14.54
CA SER A 69 1.29 -12.06 -13.39
C SER A 69 0.32 -11.62 -12.30
N CYS A 70 -0.34 -10.49 -12.47
CA CYS A 70 -1.20 -9.86 -11.47
C CYS A 70 -2.59 -9.51 -12.00
N LEU A 71 -3.06 -10.19 -13.03
CA LEU A 71 -4.29 -9.83 -13.75
C LEU A 71 -5.53 -9.68 -12.85
N ASP A 72 -5.64 -10.52 -11.82
CA ASP A 72 -6.85 -10.54 -11.00
C ASP A 72 -6.88 -9.47 -9.90
N TYR A 73 -5.70 -9.08 -9.39
CA TYR A 73 -5.61 -8.16 -8.24
C TYR A 73 -4.35 -7.28 -8.33
N TRP A 74 -4.05 -6.77 -9.51
CA TRP A 74 -2.87 -5.93 -9.74
C TRP A 74 -2.88 -4.68 -8.85
N GLU A 75 -4.05 -4.12 -8.56
CA GLU A 75 -4.21 -2.96 -7.70
C GLU A 75 -3.86 -3.24 -6.24
N ASP A 76 -4.14 -4.46 -5.73
CA ASP A 76 -3.73 -4.87 -4.39
C ASP A 76 -2.21 -4.94 -4.29
N ASP A 77 -1.55 -5.52 -5.29
CA ASP A 77 -0.09 -5.60 -5.34
C ASP A 77 0.55 -4.21 -5.46
N LEU A 78 -0.06 -3.33 -6.24
CA LEU A 78 0.42 -1.96 -6.38
C LEU A 78 0.25 -1.16 -5.08
N VAL A 79 -0.86 -1.34 -4.37
CA VAL A 79 -1.09 -0.74 -3.04
C VAL A 79 -0.04 -1.24 -2.05
N LEU A 80 0.24 -2.53 -2.02
CA LEU A 80 1.28 -3.09 -1.16
C LEU A 80 2.67 -2.56 -1.53
N GLN A 81 2.98 -2.47 -2.81
CA GLN A 81 4.23 -1.88 -3.27
C GLN A 81 4.35 -0.42 -2.83
N ALA A 82 3.28 0.34 -2.98
CA ALA A 82 3.29 1.78 -2.72
C ALA A 82 3.34 2.13 -1.23
N PHE A 83 2.66 1.35 -0.38
CA PHE A 83 2.42 1.73 1.00
C PHE A 83 3.01 0.79 2.05
N ASN A 84 3.49 -0.39 1.67
CA ASN A 84 4.15 -1.30 2.61
C ASN A 84 5.67 -1.17 2.63
N ARG A 85 6.29 -0.74 1.54
CA ARG A 85 7.75 -0.67 1.43
C ARG A 85 8.31 0.70 1.77
N ASN A 86 9.59 0.75 2.12
CA ASN A 86 10.36 1.98 2.08
C ASN A 86 10.73 2.27 0.62
N LEU A 87 9.96 3.14 -0.03
CA LEU A 87 10.24 3.52 -1.40
C LEU A 87 11.05 4.81 -1.46
N ILE A 88 12.12 4.80 -2.25
CA ILE A 88 12.72 6.03 -2.78
C ILE A 88 11.96 6.49 -4.02
N LEU A 89 11.58 5.53 -4.85
CA LEU A 89 10.97 5.73 -6.13
C LEU A 89 9.46 5.57 -6.02
N ALA A 90 8.76 6.11 -6.98
CA ALA A 90 7.32 5.88 -7.11
C ALA A 90 7.04 4.37 -7.31
N PRO A 91 5.83 3.91 -7.00
CA PRO A 91 5.41 2.59 -7.39
C PRO A 91 5.64 2.37 -8.89
N GLU A 92 5.97 1.16 -9.24
CA GLU A 92 6.25 0.79 -10.62
C GLU A 92 5.29 -0.28 -11.10
N ILE A 93 4.93 -0.19 -12.37
CA ILE A 93 4.11 -1.20 -13.03
C ILE A 93 4.76 -1.58 -14.35
N TYR A 94 4.87 -2.88 -14.59
CA TYR A 94 5.45 -3.46 -15.80
C TYR A 94 4.41 -4.23 -16.58
N GLY A 95 4.76 -4.54 -17.80
CA GLY A 95 3.97 -5.38 -18.67
C GLY A 95 3.23 -4.60 -19.74
N ASN A 96 2.40 -5.29 -20.48
CA ASN A 96 1.67 -4.70 -21.58
C ASN A 96 0.45 -3.92 -21.05
N PRO A 97 0.37 -2.59 -21.27
CA PRO A 97 -0.75 -1.79 -20.81
C PRO A 97 -2.10 -2.21 -21.40
N TRP A 98 -2.11 -2.94 -22.50
CA TRP A 98 -3.34 -3.51 -23.09
C TRP A 98 -4.03 -4.56 -22.21
N PHE A 99 -3.38 -5.01 -21.15
CA PHE A 99 -4.01 -5.87 -20.15
C PHE A 99 -4.92 -5.10 -19.19
N LEU A 100 -4.78 -3.78 -19.11
CA LEU A 100 -5.68 -2.94 -18.33
C LEU A 100 -6.85 -2.48 -19.19
N ARG A 101 -8.04 -2.54 -18.62
CA ARG A 101 -9.23 -1.93 -19.21
C ARG A 101 -9.22 -0.42 -18.99
N ASP A 102 -9.94 0.31 -19.79
CA ASP A 102 -10.02 1.78 -19.70
C ASP A 102 -10.54 2.26 -18.32
N ASP A 103 -11.40 1.49 -17.69
CA ASP A 103 -11.96 1.79 -16.36
C ASP A 103 -10.97 1.53 -15.21
N GLU A 104 -9.85 0.86 -15.45
CA GLU A 104 -8.81 0.60 -14.45
C GLU A 104 -7.76 1.71 -14.37
N TYR A 105 -7.55 2.48 -15.42
CA TYR A 105 -6.57 3.59 -15.42
C TYR A 105 -6.85 4.67 -14.37
N PRO A 106 -8.09 5.06 -14.05
CA PRO A 106 -8.36 5.98 -12.95
C PRO A 106 -7.85 5.45 -11.60
N LYS A 107 -8.00 4.15 -11.32
CA LYS A 107 -7.49 3.52 -10.09
C LYS A 107 -5.96 3.55 -10.04
N LEU A 108 -5.30 3.27 -11.16
CA LEU A 108 -3.86 3.38 -11.28
C LEU A 108 -3.39 4.81 -10.97
N ALA A 109 -3.98 5.80 -11.63
CA ALA A 109 -3.66 7.20 -11.40
C ALA A 109 -3.88 7.61 -9.93
N ARG A 110 -4.96 7.13 -9.31
CA ARG A 110 -5.29 7.41 -7.92
C ARG A 110 -4.21 6.89 -6.96
N ILE A 111 -3.76 5.66 -7.11
CA ILE A 111 -2.72 5.06 -6.26
C ILE A 111 -1.42 5.88 -6.37
N PHE A 112 -1.01 6.24 -7.59
CA PHE A 112 0.17 7.08 -7.80
C PHE A 112 0.02 8.47 -7.20
N ASN A 113 -1.15 9.09 -7.30
CA ASN A 113 -1.40 10.42 -6.74
C ASN A 113 -1.42 10.40 -5.22
N LEU A 114 -2.00 9.37 -4.59
CA LEU A 114 -1.92 9.17 -3.15
C LEU A 114 -0.47 9.03 -2.68
N THR A 115 0.33 8.24 -3.40
CA THR A 115 1.76 8.10 -3.08
C THR A 115 2.49 9.45 -3.14
N ARG A 116 2.26 10.23 -4.20
CA ARG A 116 2.85 11.57 -4.34
C ARG A 116 2.39 12.53 -3.24
N LYS A 117 1.11 12.46 -2.88
CA LYS A 117 0.52 13.31 -1.82
C LYS A 117 1.16 13.06 -0.46
N TYR A 118 1.41 11.79 -0.13
CA TYR A 118 1.91 11.39 1.18
C TYR A 118 3.40 11.05 1.20
N LYS A 119 4.14 11.29 0.11
CA LYS A 119 5.53 10.86 -0.07
C LYS A 119 6.46 11.22 1.09
N GLU A 120 6.30 12.40 1.68
CA GLU A 120 7.19 12.91 2.75
C GLU A 120 7.04 12.09 4.05
N ILE A 121 5.84 11.59 4.33
CA ILE A 121 5.57 10.81 5.53
C ILE A 121 5.68 9.30 5.33
N LEU A 122 5.60 8.82 4.09
CA LEU A 122 5.68 7.38 3.78
C LEU A 122 7.05 6.76 4.08
N VAL A 123 8.08 7.57 4.28
CA VAL A 123 9.42 7.09 4.66
C VAL A 123 9.45 6.48 6.06
N ASN A 124 8.54 6.89 6.93
CA ASN A 124 8.43 6.38 8.30
C ASN A 124 7.39 5.28 8.37
N GLY A 125 7.75 4.15 8.95
CA GLY A 125 6.83 3.02 9.03
C GLY A 125 7.11 2.11 10.21
N ILE A 126 6.07 1.41 10.64
CA ILE A 126 6.12 0.35 11.65
C ILE A 126 5.43 -0.88 11.10
N VAL A 127 6.00 -2.05 11.37
CA VAL A 127 5.32 -3.33 11.16
C VAL A 127 4.39 -3.56 12.34
N LEU A 128 3.12 -3.81 12.05
CA LEU A 128 2.12 -4.04 13.08
C LEU A 128 2.17 -5.50 13.58
N PRO A 129 1.78 -5.76 14.85
CA PRO A 129 1.74 -7.11 15.40
C PRO A 129 0.86 -8.07 14.58
N GLU A 130 1.42 -9.17 14.10
CA GLU A 130 0.71 -10.11 13.21
C GLU A 130 -0.50 -10.76 13.89
N GLU A 131 -0.40 -11.01 15.19
CA GLU A 131 -1.47 -11.61 15.98
C GLU A 131 -2.73 -10.74 16.10
N LYS A 132 -2.59 -9.42 15.85
CA LYS A 132 -3.69 -8.46 15.92
C LYS A 132 -4.13 -7.99 14.56
N TYR A 133 -3.17 -7.69 13.68
CA TYR A 133 -3.41 -7.01 12.42
C TYR A 133 -3.28 -7.90 11.18
N GLY A 134 -2.98 -9.18 11.40
CA GLY A 134 -2.74 -10.12 10.32
C GLY A 134 -1.34 -10.01 9.72
N GLN A 135 -1.05 -10.90 8.79
CA GLN A 135 0.30 -11.03 8.24
C GLN A 135 0.78 -9.78 7.52
N LYS A 136 1.96 -9.31 7.94
CA LYS A 136 2.67 -8.22 7.27
C LYS A 136 1.86 -6.92 7.15
N ALA A 137 1.01 -6.65 8.10
CA ALA A 137 0.35 -5.37 8.21
C ALA A 137 1.37 -4.27 8.55
N VAL A 138 1.26 -3.13 7.90
CA VAL A 138 2.20 -2.00 8.06
C VAL A 138 1.44 -0.70 8.19
N SER A 139 1.90 0.17 9.07
CA SER A 139 1.46 1.54 9.19
C SER A 139 2.60 2.49 8.82
N ARG A 140 2.36 3.39 7.86
CA ARG A 140 3.32 4.41 7.44
C ARG A 140 2.75 5.79 7.61
N GLY A 141 3.60 6.71 8.02
CA GLY A 141 3.18 8.09 8.20
C GLY A 141 3.91 8.79 9.34
N ASP A 142 3.36 9.93 9.74
CA ASP A 142 3.79 10.68 10.91
C ASP A 142 2.82 10.49 12.10
N GLU A 143 3.03 11.23 13.16
CA GLU A 143 2.17 11.16 14.34
C GLU A 143 0.74 11.67 14.13
N LYS A 144 0.49 12.39 13.04
CA LYS A 144 -0.82 12.98 12.73
C LYS A 144 -1.60 12.21 11.67
N THR A 145 -0.89 11.51 10.80
CA THR A 145 -1.48 10.84 9.63
C THR A 145 -0.78 9.52 9.38
N ARG A 146 -1.55 8.44 9.36
CA ARG A 146 -1.06 7.08 9.13
C ARG A 146 -1.80 6.44 7.96
N LEU A 147 -1.05 5.86 7.04
CA LEU A 147 -1.56 4.97 6.01
C LEU A 147 -1.28 3.54 6.45
N ILE A 148 -2.34 2.75 6.54
CA ILE A 148 -2.29 1.40 7.11
C ILE A 148 -2.69 0.43 6.03
N THR A 149 -1.83 -0.53 5.75
CA THR A 149 -2.15 -1.65 4.86
C THR A 149 -2.44 -2.89 5.68
N LEU A 150 -3.59 -3.48 5.42
CA LEU A 150 -4.01 -4.76 5.96
C LEU A 150 -4.15 -5.77 4.82
N ARG A 151 -4.00 -7.05 5.13
CA ARG A 151 -4.11 -8.12 4.13
C ARG A 151 -4.80 -9.34 4.70
N ASN A 152 -5.48 -10.02 3.83
CA ASN A 152 -6.00 -11.35 4.08
C ASN A 152 -5.38 -12.32 3.07
N LEU A 153 -4.68 -13.33 3.55
CA LEU A 153 -4.09 -14.40 2.73
C LEU A 153 -4.81 -15.75 2.95
N THR A 154 -6.06 -15.68 3.36
CA THR A 154 -6.89 -16.87 3.62
C THR A 154 -8.08 -16.94 2.66
N TRP A 155 -8.77 -18.06 2.65
CA TRP A 155 -9.97 -18.30 1.83
C TRP A 155 -11.23 -17.65 2.38
N GLU A 156 -11.23 -17.26 3.66
CA GLU A 156 -12.39 -16.68 4.33
C GLU A 156 -12.15 -15.19 4.59
N PRO A 157 -13.21 -14.36 4.60
CA PRO A 157 -13.10 -12.99 5.07
C PRO A 157 -12.57 -12.94 6.50
N VAL A 158 -11.70 -11.97 6.79
CA VAL A 158 -11.21 -11.76 8.15
C VAL A 158 -11.62 -10.39 8.64
N SER A 159 -11.98 -10.30 9.92
CA SER A 159 -12.28 -9.04 10.59
C SER A 159 -11.10 -8.65 11.47
N ILE A 160 -10.43 -7.55 11.12
CA ILE A 160 -9.26 -7.04 11.82
C ILE A 160 -9.66 -5.86 12.69
N THR A 161 -9.30 -5.91 13.98
CA THR A 161 -9.55 -4.82 14.91
C THR A 161 -8.41 -3.81 14.85
N VAL A 162 -8.67 -2.65 14.28
CA VAL A 162 -7.71 -1.54 14.24
C VAL A 162 -7.93 -0.64 15.43
N LYS A 163 -6.90 -0.46 16.27
CA LYS A 163 -6.90 0.49 17.38
C LYS A 163 -6.30 1.80 16.94
N LEU A 164 -7.01 2.89 17.15
CA LEU A 164 -6.63 4.24 16.68
C LEU A 164 -5.79 4.96 17.73
N ASP A 165 -4.58 4.49 17.95
CA ASP A 165 -3.65 5.04 18.95
C ASP A 165 -2.17 4.89 18.53
N GLU A 166 -1.28 4.94 19.50
CA GLU A 166 0.17 4.82 19.32
C GLU A 166 0.60 3.46 18.76
N GLU A 167 -0.22 2.42 18.88
CA GLU A 167 0.11 1.10 18.30
C GLU A 167 0.22 1.16 16.77
N ILE A 168 -0.62 1.98 16.13
CA ILE A 168 -0.51 2.26 14.69
C ILE A 168 0.38 3.47 14.39
N GLY A 169 1.00 4.09 15.41
CA GLY A 169 1.90 5.22 15.29
C GLY A 169 1.22 6.59 15.31
N LEU A 170 -0.03 6.70 15.74
CA LEU A 170 -0.68 7.99 15.98
C LEU A 170 -0.17 8.60 17.30
N GLY A 171 0.22 9.85 17.24
CA GLY A 171 0.59 10.64 18.41
C GLY A 171 -0.61 11.21 19.17
N ASP A 172 -0.42 12.36 19.80
CA ASP A 172 -1.50 13.00 20.54
C ASP A 172 -2.48 13.74 19.63
N GLY A 173 -3.76 13.54 19.90
CA GLY A 173 -4.87 14.14 19.18
C GLY A 173 -6.21 13.70 19.77
N ALA A 174 -7.29 14.34 19.37
CA ALA A 174 -8.61 14.04 19.94
C ALA A 174 -9.45 13.17 19.02
N MET A 175 -9.66 13.61 17.80
CA MET A 175 -10.56 12.97 16.84
C MET A 175 -9.80 12.51 15.60
N VAL A 176 -9.93 11.24 15.28
CA VAL A 176 -9.33 10.59 14.10
C VAL A 176 -10.40 10.42 13.04
N GLU A 177 -10.19 10.94 11.84
CA GLU A 177 -10.96 10.53 10.69
C GLU A 177 -10.32 9.27 10.09
N LEU A 178 -11.12 8.21 9.95
CA LEU A 178 -10.72 6.96 9.33
C LEU A 178 -11.38 6.84 7.97
N ARG A 179 -10.55 6.71 6.94
CA ARG A 179 -10.96 6.47 5.54
C ARG A 179 -10.41 5.17 5.03
N GLN A 180 -11.09 4.59 4.08
CA GLN A 180 -10.59 3.54 3.23
C GLN A 180 -10.33 4.11 1.84
N TYR A 181 -9.15 3.84 1.28
CA TYR A 181 -8.80 4.19 -0.09
C TYR A 181 -8.79 2.98 -1.04
N HIS A 182 -8.69 1.78 -0.48
CA HIS A 182 -8.68 0.54 -1.25
C HIS A 182 -9.34 -0.58 -0.43
N PRO A 183 -10.10 -1.50 -1.03
CA PRO A 183 -10.42 -1.63 -2.47
C PRO A 183 -11.41 -0.59 -2.99
N VAL A 184 -12.29 -0.08 -2.16
CA VAL A 184 -13.28 0.95 -2.47
C VAL A 184 -13.06 2.15 -1.57
N GLU A 185 -13.24 3.36 -2.10
CA GLU A 185 -13.09 4.57 -1.29
C GLU A 185 -14.34 4.86 -0.48
N LYS A 186 -14.15 5.13 0.81
CA LYS A 186 -15.21 5.55 1.73
C LYS A 186 -14.67 6.18 2.99
N ILE A 187 -15.48 7.02 3.64
CA ILE A 187 -15.25 7.43 5.01
C ILE A 187 -15.87 6.36 5.91
N ILE A 188 -15.03 5.73 6.72
CA ILE A 188 -15.49 4.74 7.71
C ILE A 188 -16.14 5.44 8.90
N GLY A 189 -15.54 6.55 9.33
CA GLY A 189 -16.09 7.36 10.43
C GLY A 189 -15.07 8.29 11.07
N ARG A 190 -15.52 8.94 12.14
CA ARG A 190 -14.69 9.77 13.02
C ARG A 190 -14.76 9.21 14.42
N TYR A 191 -13.62 9.01 15.02
CA TYR A 191 -13.45 8.29 16.29
C TYR A 191 -12.57 9.06 17.23
N GLN A 192 -12.76 8.86 18.53
CA GLN A 192 -11.82 9.34 19.53
C GLN A 192 -10.53 8.49 19.49
N LYS A 193 -9.39 9.10 19.80
CA LYS A 193 -8.14 8.35 20.00
C LYS A 193 -8.37 7.20 20.99
N GLY A 194 -7.80 6.05 20.68
CA GLY A 194 -7.91 4.83 21.48
C GLY A 194 -9.12 3.95 21.19
N GLN A 195 -10.10 4.45 20.41
CA GLN A 195 -11.20 3.60 19.95
C GLN A 195 -10.74 2.54 18.95
N THR A 196 -11.47 1.44 18.92
CA THR A 196 -11.24 0.33 17.99
C THR A 196 -12.29 0.32 16.91
N VAL A 197 -11.87 -0.04 15.71
CA VAL A 197 -12.75 -0.17 14.54
C VAL A 197 -12.52 -1.53 13.89
N GLN A 198 -13.59 -2.23 13.58
CA GLN A 198 -13.53 -3.49 12.85
C GLN A 198 -13.44 -3.22 11.35
N ILE A 199 -12.45 -3.82 10.72
CA ILE A 199 -12.20 -3.73 9.27
C ILE A 199 -12.29 -5.13 8.68
N GLU A 200 -13.25 -5.34 7.81
CA GLU A 200 -13.35 -6.57 7.04
C GLU A 200 -12.38 -6.53 5.86
N VAL A 201 -11.59 -7.59 5.71
CA VAL A 201 -10.71 -7.78 4.56
C VAL A 201 -11.10 -9.08 3.86
N LEU A 202 -11.52 -8.96 2.62
CA LEU A 202 -11.98 -10.07 1.79
C LEU A 202 -10.85 -11.07 1.50
N PRO A 203 -11.18 -12.32 1.12
CA PRO A 203 -10.18 -13.34 0.80
C PRO A 203 -9.19 -12.87 -0.27
N PHE A 204 -7.90 -13.03 0.01
CA PHE A 204 -6.78 -12.66 -0.86
C PHE A 204 -6.71 -11.18 -1.27
N ARG A 205 -7.47 -10.32 -0.57
CA ARG A 205 -7.45 -8.87 -0.82
C ARG A 205 -6.56 -8.14 0.17
N SER A 206 -6.21 -6.91 -0.19
CA SER A 206 -5.61 -5.94 0.71
C SER A 206 -6.55 -4.77 0.95
N THR A 207 -6.29 -4.02 2.01
CA THR A 207 -7.02 -2.80 2.32
C THR A 207 -6.03 -1.70 2.64
N LEU A 208 -6.25 -0.51 2.08
CA LEU A 208 -5.52 0.70 2.43
C LEU A 208 -6.43 1.64 3.20
N LEU A 209 -6.04 1.91 4.44
CA LEU A 209 -6.72 2.87 5.30
C LEU A 209 -5.88 4.13 5.47
N LEU A 210 -6.54 5.24 5.72
CA LEU A 210 -5.95 6.47 6.23
C LEU A 210 -6.58 6.79 7.57
N ALA A 211 -5.77 6.92 8.62
CA ALA A 211 -6.16 7.44 9.91
C ALA A 211 -5.51 8.81 10.11
N SER A 212 -6.28 9.87 10.32
CA SER A 212 -5.70 11.22 10.43
C SER A 212 -6.45 12.11 11.41
N TYR A 213 -5.67 12.87 12.20
CA TYR A 213 -6.17 14.02 12.96
C TYR A 213 -6.30 15.28 12.08
N ALA A 214 -5.55 15.33 10.99
CA ALA A 214 -5.56 16.47 10.08
C ALA A 214 -6.85 16.48 9.25
N LYS A 215 -7.36 17.68 9.01
CA LYS A 215 -8.45 17.84 8.03
C LYS A 215 -7.97 17.39 6.66
N ILE A 216 -8.63 16.41 6.10
CA ILE A 216 -8.31 15.90 4.79
C ILE A 216 -8.98 16.77 3.73
N ALA A 217 -8.16 17.39 2.87
CA ALA A 217 -8.65 18.24 1.78
C ALA A 217 -9.06 17.40 0.57
N GLU A 218 -10.04 16.51 0.78
CA GLU A 218 -10.62 15.67 -0.28
C GLU A 218 -12.14 15.64 -0.11
N PRO A 219 -12.86 15.26 -1.16
CA PRO A 219 -14.31 15.10 -1.07
C PRO A 219 -14.69 14.20 0.09
N THR A 220 -15.71 14.64 0.82
CA THR A 220 -16.20 13.94 2.00
C THR A 220 -17.58 13.40 1.62
N ILE A 221 -17.63 12.15 1.18
CA ILE A 221 -18.89 11.44 0.92
C ILE A 221 -19.06 10.44 2.06
N GLU A 222 -20.06 10.69 2.90
CA GLU A 222 -20.39 9.84 4.03
C GLU A 222 -21.60 8.95 3.67
N GLY A 223 -21.58 7.70 4.12
CA GLY A 223 -22.71 6.79 3.98
C GLY A 223 -22.83 6.10 2.63
N SER A 224 -21.87 6.31 1.72
CA SER A 224 -21.81 5.60 0.45
C SER A 224 -20.37 5.30 0.07
N ASP A 225 -20.17 4.18 -0.59
CA ASP A 225 -18.94 3.89 -1.31
C ASP A 225 -18.91 4.75 -2.56
N TYR A 226 -17.72 5.12 -3.01
CA TYR A 226 -17.55 5.87 -4.24
C TYR A 226 -16.30 5.43 -5.01
N GLU A 227 -16.30 5.73 -6.27
CA GLU A 227 -15.21 5.47 -7.17
C GLU A 227 -14.69 6.78 -7.77
N ILE A 228 -13.37 6.94 -7.78
CA ILE A 228 -12.77 8.06 -8.47
C ILE A 228 -12.50 7.67 -9.92
N VAL A 229 -13.22 8.29 -10.83
CA VAL A 229 -13.12 8.02 -12.27
C VAL A 229 -12.23 9.01 -13.01
N ARG A 230 -11.75 10.05 -12.35
CA ARG A 230 -10.70 10.94 -12.84
C ARG A 230 -9.98 11.65 -11.71
N ASP A 231 -8.69 11.42 -11.61
CA ASP A 231 -7.77 12.12 -10.70
C ASP A 231 -6.57 12.63 -11.51
N VAL A 232 -6.70 13.82 -12.07
CA VAL A 232 -5.67 14.46 -12.90
C VAL A 232 -5.31 15.79 -12.29
N THR A 233 -4.02 16.04 -12.09
CA THR A 233 -3.52 17.29 -11.51
C THR A 233 -4.03 18.51 -12.28
N GLY A 234 -4.60 19.46 -11.56
CA GLY A 234 -5.17 20.70 -12.14
C GLY A 234 -6.53 20.53 -12.80
N LYS A 235 -7.15 19.36 -12.71
CA LYS A 235 -8.53 19.11 -13.15
C LYS A 235 -9.42 18.80 -11.94
N PRO A 236 -10.72 19.10 -12.02
CA PRO A 236 -11.67 18.69 -11.01
C PRO A 236 -11.68 17.15 -10.86
N LEU A 237 -11.69 16.67 -9.63
CA LEU A 237 -11.92 15.29 -9.33
C LEU A 237 -13.29 14.85 -9.86
N LYS A 238 -13.37 13.69 -10.51
CA LYS A 238 -14.65 13.13 -10.95
C LYS A 238 -14.92 11.85 -10.18
N ILE A 239 -16.11 11.75 -9.62
CA ILE A 239 -16.53 10.66 -8.73
C ILE A 239 -17.82 10.07 -9.28
N ASN A 240 -17.94 8.75 -9.20
CA ASN A 240 -19.19 8.00 -9.31
C ASN A 240 -19.59 7.52 -7.92
N LEU A 241 -20.89 7.55 -7.63
CA LEU A 241 -21.53 7.00 -6.42
C LEU A 241 -22.18 5.68 -6.74
#